data_1aba9d7a0f55f28b62c4ca0ad5b901e6
#
_entry.id   1aba9d7a0f55f28b62c4ca0ad5b901e6
#
_cell.length_a   1.000
_cell.length_b   1.000
_cell.length_c   1.000
_cell.angle_alpha   90.00
_cell.angle_beta   90.00
_cell.angle_gamma   90.00
#
_symmetry.space_group_name_H-M   'P 1'
#
loop_
_entity.id
_entity.type
_entity.pdbx_description
1 polymer ?
#
loop_
_entity_poly.entity_id
_entity_poly.type
_entity_poly.pdbx_seq_one_letter_code
_entity_poly.pdbx_strand_id
1 'polypeptide(L)'
;MPIGTIFNYIGVIVLVVLVLILVVSNIHVVQQSRAYVVERLGAYSATWNVGLHLKIPFIERVVKKVSLKEQVADFDPQPVITKDNVTMQIDTVIYFQITDPKLYTYGVEHPMNAIENLTATTLRNIIGDMELDQSLTSRDTINSRMRSILDEATDPWGIKVNRVELKNIIPPKEIQNAMEKQMKAERERRESILQAEGQKQARIMAAEAEAEAILKVQQATADAIKLLNAADPGDGVIKIRALEAFKAAADGKATKIIIPSEIQSLAGLAAGVKEIFTDDKNIRQ
;
A
#
# COMPACT_ATOMS: atom_id res chain seq x y z
N MET A 1 71.72 -53.20 7.29
CA MET A 1 71.19 -52.44 6.11
C MET A 1 72.14 -51.24 5.93
N PRO A 2 72.68 -50.98 4.74
CA PRO A 2 73.55 -49.83 4.54
C PRO A 2 72.80 -48.52 4.75
N ILE A 3 73.39 -47.62 5.52
CA ILE A 3 72.81 -46.27 5.88
C ILE A 3 72.34 -45.51 4.63
N GLY A 4 72.97 -45.74 3.47
CA GLY A 4 72.55 -45.11 2.18
C GLY A 4 71.14 -45.46 1.69
N THR A 5 70.67 -46.71 1.96
CA THR A 5 69.37 -47.18 1.54
C THR A 5 68.24 -46.52 2.42
N ILE A 6 68.50 -46.32 3.68
CA ILE A 6 67.58 -45.63 4.61
C ILE A 6 67.40 -44.17 4.17
N PHE A 7 68.48 -43.51 3.78
CA PHE A 7 68.44 -42.11 3.30
C PHE A 7 67.67 -41.97 1.99
N ASN A 8 67.80 -42.93 1.08
CA ASN A 8 66.98 -42.94 -0.16
C ASN A 8 65.50 -43.16 0.10
N TYR A 9 65.10 -44.02 1.06
CA TYR A 9 63.70 -44.24 1.38
C TYR A 9 63.10 -42.99 2.07
N ILE A 10 63.85 -42.29 2.94
CA ILE A 10 63.42 -41.05 3.55
C ILE A 10 63.23 -39.97 2.47
N GLY A 11 64.16 -39.84 1.53
CA GLY A 11 64.03 -38.89 0.40
C GLY A 11 62.81 -39.14 -0.46
N VAL A 12 62.51 -40.39 -0.80
CA VAL A 12 61.31 -40.78 -1.57
C VAL A 12 60.03 -40.45 -0.76
N ILE A 13 59.97 -40.75 0.52
CA ILE A 13 58.82 -40.45 1.38
C ILE A 13 58.59 -38.96 1.45
N VAL A 14 59.60 -38.14 1.63
CA VAL A 14 59.50 -36.68 1.68
C VAL A 14 58.99 -36.15 0.33
N LEU A 15 59.48 -36.67 -0.80
CA LEU A 15 59.04 -36.26 -2.11
C LEU A 15 57.59 -36.63 -2.36
N VAL A 16 57.14 -37.83 -1.97
CA VAL A 16 55.75 -38.28 -2.08
C VAL A 16 54.83 -37.40 -1.23
N VAL A 17 55.21 -37.08 0.00
CA VAL A 17 54.47 -36.19 0.91
C VAL A 17 54.35 -34.79 0.31
N LEU A 18 55.44 -34.25 -0.24
CA LEU A 18 55.46 -32.95 -0.88
C LEU A 18 54.54 -32.90 -2.11
N VAL A 19 54.56 -33.94 -2.97
CA VAL A 19 53.66 -34.05 -4.10
C VAL A 19 52.23 -34.17 -3.64
N LEU A 20 51.95 -34.95 -2.60
CA LEU A 20 50.59 -35.08 -2.03
C LEU A 20 50.06 -33.77 -1.48
N ILE A 21 50.89 -33.02 -0.73
CA ILE A 21 50.53 -31.65 -0.24
C ILE A 21 50.25 -30.73 -1.42
N LEU A 22 51.04 -30.80 -2.47
CA LEU A 22 50.88 -29.96 -3.67
C LEU A 22 49.58 -30.30 -4.41
N VAL A 23 49.19 -31.55 -4.53
CA VAL A 23 47.92 -31.96 -5.12
C VAL A 23 46.73 -31.52 -4.27
N VAL A 24 46.76 -31.79 -2.96
CA VAL A 24 45.67 -31.43 -2.03
C VAL A 24 45.45 -29.93 -1.97
N SER A 25 46.54 -29.15 -1.95
CA SER A 25 46.50 -27.68 -1.94
C SER A 25 45.87 -27.06 -3.20
N ASN A 26 45.82 -27.78 -4.29
CA ASN A 26 45.27 -27.30 -5.56
C ASN A 26 43.85 -27.82 -5.86
N ILE A 27 43.26 -28.55 -4.92
CA ILE A 27 41.84 -28.92 -4.98
C ILE A 27 40.97 -27.72 -4.57
N HIS A 28 40.11 -27.27 -5.48
CA HIS A 28 39.14 -26.22 -5.23
C HIS A 28 37.72 -26.74 -5.35
N VAL A 29 36.91 -26.53 -4.29
CA VAL A 29 35.49 -26.82 -4.29
C VAL A 29 34.73 -25.54 -4.59
N VAL A 30 34.06 -25.50 -5.72
CA VAL A 30 33.18 -24.38 -6.09
C VAL A 30 31.80 -24.61 -5.49
N GLN A 31 31.38 -23.70 -4.63
CA GLN A 31 30.06 -23.72 -3.96
C GLN A 31 28.94 -23.44 -4.95
N GLN A 32 27.72 -23.86 -4.59
CA GLN A 32 26.53 -23.59 -5.39
C GLN A 32 26.31 -22.06 -5.53
N SER A 33 25.84 -21.65 -6.71
CA SER A 33 25.63 -20.25 -7.09
C SER A 33 26.91 -19.42 -7.11
N ARG A 34 28.08 -20.05 -7.30
CA ARG A 34 29.36 -19.36 -7.57
C ARG A 34 30.01 -19.95 -8.82
N ALA A 35 30.77 -19.12 -9.48
CA ALA A 35 31.64 -19.52 -10.59
C ALA A 35 33.02 -18.90 -10.40
N TYR A 36 34.07 -19.67 -10.75
CA TYR A 36 35.46 -19.20 -10.69
C TYR A 36 36.02 -19.07 -12.09
N VAL A 37 36.54 -17.90 -12.40
CA VAL A 37 37.19 -17.62 -13.66
C VAL A 37 38.68 -17.97 -13.52
N VAL A 38 39.18 -18.83 -14.37
CA VAL A 38 40.55 -19.36 -14.33
C VAL A 38 41.32 -18.94 -15.57
N GLU A 39 42.49 -18.40 -15.34
CA GLU A 39 43.49 -18.08 -16.34
C GLU A 39 44.62 -19.14 -16.35
N ARG A 40 45.12 -19.37 -17.52
CA ARG A 40 46.34 -20.15 -17.76
C ARG A 40 47.37 -19.25 -18.44
N LEU A 41 48.47 -18.98 -17.76
CA LEU A 41 49.57 -18.10 -18.28
C LEU A 41 49.06 -16.74 -18.80
N GLY A 42 48.04 -16.15 -18.12
CA GLY A 42 47.48 -14.84 -18.49
C GLY A 42 46.36 -14.88 -19.52
N ALA A 43 46.04 -16.04 -20.10
CA ALA A 43 44.91 -16.19 -21.01
C ALA A 43 43.70 -16.85 -20.29
N TYR A 44 42.49 -16.48 -20.65
CA TYR A 44 41.28 -17.18 -20.18
C TYR A 44 41.36 -18.68 -20.56
N SER A 45 41.21 -19.54 -19.59
CA SER A 45 41.24 -21.02 -19.79
C SER A 45 39.84 -21.63 -19.65
N ALA A 46 39.18 -21.40 -18.51
CA ALA A 46 37.88 -21.99 -18.25
C ALA A 46 37.14 -21.21 -17.16
N THR A 47 35.83 -21.37 -17.14
CA THR A 47 34.96 -20.98 -16.00
C THR A 47 34.57 -22.26 -15.26
N TRP A 48 34.96 -22.36 -13.99
CA TRP A 48 34.59 -23.48 -13.13
C TRP A 48 33.20 -23.24 -12.53
N ASN A 49 32.30 -24.12 -12.86
CA ASN A 49 30.99 -24.20 -12.26
C ASN A 49 31.03 -25.00 -10.95
N VAL A 50 29.88 -25.21 -10.34
CA VAL A 50 29.72 -25.96 -9.08
C VAL A 50 30.39 -27.36 -9.20
N GLY A 51 31.14 -27.69 -8.18
CA GLY A 51 31.80 -29.00 -8.07
C GLY A 51 33.25 -28.90 -7.65
N LEU A 52 33.94 -30.04 -7.79
CA LEU A 52 35.35 -30.21 -7.45
C LEU A 52 36.18 -29.97 -8.70
N HIS A 53 37.15 -29.08 -8.60
CA HIS A 53 38.06 -28.72 -9.66
C HIS A 53 39.51 -28.81 -9.17
N LEU A 54 40.41 -29.26 -10.05
CA LEU A 54 41.83 -29.35 -9.79
C LEU A 54 42.53 -28.22 -10.56
N LYS A 55 43.27 -27.39 -9.85
CA LYS A 55 44.09 -26.32 -10.43
C LYS A 55 45.49 -26.85 -10.75
N ILE A 56 46.03 -26.56 -11.93
CA ILE A 56 47.40 -26.83 -12.25
C ILE A 56 48.29 -25.79 -11.55
N PRO A 57 49.14 -26.23 -10.58
CA PRO A 57 50.02 -25.33 -9.85
C PRO A 57 50.96 -24.61 -10.82
N PHE A 58 51.29 -23.35 -10.48
CA PHE A 58 52.18 -22.46 -11.25
C PHE A 58 51.64 -21.98 -12.60
N ILE A 59 50.79 -22.72 -13.28
CA ILE A 59 50.29 -22.42 -14.63
C ILE A 59 48.90 -21.78 -14.58
N GLU A 60 48.01 -22.25 -13.68
CA GLU A 60 46.66 -21.78 -13.56
C GLU A 60 46.45 -20.89 -12.33
N ARG A 61 45.67 -19.83 -12.50
CA ARG A 61 45.29 -18.89 -11.44
C ARG A 61 43.79 -18.63 -11.47
N VAL A 62 43.15 -18.67 -10.29
CA VAL A 62 41.78 -18.18 -10.14
C VAL A 62 41.84 -16.63 -10.06
N VAL A 63 41.33 -15.95 -11.10
CA VAL A 63 41.37 -14.50 -11.22
C VAL A 63 40.23 -13.87 -10.45
N LYS A 64 39.01 -14.39 -10.62
CA LYS A 64 37.82 -13.83 -9.97
C LYS A 64 36.89 -14.95 -9.52
N LYS A 65 36.34 -14.77 -8.33
CA LYS A 65 35.26 -15.58 -7.77
C LYS A 65 33.98 -14.80 -7.87
N VAL A 66 33.05 -15.25 -8.71
CA VAL A 66 31.84 -14.53 -9.07
C VAL A 66 30.65 -15.19 -8.37
N SER A 67 29.77 -14.39 -7.77
CA SER A 67 28.48 -14.84 -7.26
C SER A 67 27.44 -14.76 -8.37
N LEU A 68 26.75 -15.86 -8.62
CA LEU A 68 25.66 -15.94 -9.61
C LEU A 68 24.28 -15.63 -8.97
N LYS A 69 24.28 -15.33 -7.68
CA LYS A 69 23.04 -14.90 -6.98
C LYS A 69 22.69 -13.49 -7.40
N GLU A 70 21.41 -13.18 -7.31
CA GLU A 70 20.96 -11.79 -7.42
C GLU A 70 21.66 -10.93 -6.37
N GLN A 71 22.13 -9.78 -6.80
CA GLN A 71 22.83 -8.78 -6.00
C GLN A 71 22.07 -7.46 -6.09
N VAL A 72 22.26 -6.64 -5.06
CA VAL A 72 21.64 -5.32 -4.98
C VAL A 72 22.75 -4.28 -4.96
N ALA A 73 22.65 -3.30 -5.84
CA ALA A 73 23.47 -2.10 -5.82
C ALA A 73 22.60 -0.90 -5.44
N ASP A 74 22.94 -0.25 -4.35
CA ASP A 74 22.31 1.00 -3.89
C ASP A 74 23.27 2.14 -4.27
N PHE A 75 22.81 3.06 -5.09
CA PHE A 75 23.61 4.19 -5.57
C PHE A 75 23.19 5.46 -4.87
N ASP A 76 24.19 6.30 -4.59
CA ASP A 76 23.99 7.60 -3.96
C ASP A 76 23.06 8.51 -4.79
N PRO A 77 22.37 9.48 -4.13
CA PRO A 77 21.47 10.39 -4.80
C PRO A 77 22.14 11.14 -5.95
N GLN A 78 21.57 11.03 -7.13
CA GLN A 78 22.06 11.71 -8.34
C GLN A 78 21.26 12.98 -8.60
N PRO A 79 21.93 14.12 -8.83
CA PRO A 79 21.25 15.35 -9.22
C PRO A 79 20.76 15.26 -10.68
N VAL A 80 19.49 15.51 -10.88
CA VAL A 80 18.84 15.52 -12.19
C VAL A 80 18.00 16.80 -12.35
N ILE A 81 17.78 17.21 -13.60
CA ILE A 81 16.98 18.39 -13.93
C ILE A 81 15.82 17.93 -14.80
N THR A 82 14.62 18.30 -14.42
CA THR A 82 13.39 18.01 -15.17
C THR A 82 13.22 18.97 -16.37
N LYS A 83 12.28 18.65 -17.25
CA LYS A 83 11.93 19.48 -18.41
C LYS A 83 11.48 20.89 -18.03
N ASP A 84 10.81 21.05 -16.90
CA ASP A 84 10.38 22.32 -16.30
C ASP A 84 11.46 23.00 -15.45
N ASN A 85 12.75 22.57 -15.63
CA ASN A 85 13.93 23.16 -15.03
C ASN A 85 13.99 23.09 -13.49
N VAL A 86 13.41 22.07 -12.89
CA VAL A 86 13.54 21.81 -11.46
C VAL A 86 14.67 20.82 -11.21
N THR A 87 15.65 21.20 -10.38
CA THR A 87 16.74 20.30 -9.95
C THR A 87 16.26 19.46 -8.77
N MET A 88 16.36 18.14 -8.89
CA MET A 88 16.03 17.23 -7.80
C MET A 88 17.11 16.17 -7.60
N GLN A 89 17.07 15.48 -6.48
CA GLN A 89 17.96 14.36 -6.18
C GLN A 89 17.15 13.06 -6.18
N ILE A 90 17.67 12.05 -6.86
CA ILE A 90 17.01 10.75 -6.99
C ILE A 90 17.98 9.64 -6.64
N ASP A 91 17.59 8.79 -5.67
CA ASP A 91 18.30 7.58 -5.30
C ASP A 91 17.79 6.42 -6.14
N THR A 92 18.70 5.55 -6.55
CA THR A 92 18.35 4.40 -7.39
C THR A 92 18.93 3.12 -6.83
N VAL A 93 18.11 2.06 -6.80
CA VAL A 93 18.53 0.72 -6.41
C VAL A 93 18.36 -0.21 -7.61
N ILE A 94 19.41 -0.98 -7.91
CA ILE A 94 19.42 -1.94 -9.01
C ILE A 94 19.57 -3.35 -8.49
N TYR A 95 18.68 -4.24 -8.94
CA TYR A 95 18.73 -5.67 -8.71
C TYR A 95 19.28 -6.33 -9.98
N PHE A 96 20.42 -6.96 -9.87
CA PHE A 96 21.10 -7.58 -11.00
C PHE A 96 21.69 -8.94 -10.63
N GLN A 97 21.94 -9.74 -11.63
CA GLN A 97 22.66 -11.00 -11.48
C GLN A 97 23.71 -11.14 -12.57
N ILE A 98 24.80 -11.86 -12.26
CA ILE A 98 25.83 -12.14 -13.23
C ILE A 98 25.46 -13.44 -13.95
N THR A 99 25.24 -13.34 -15.26
CA THR A 99 24.88 -14.46 -16.14
C THR A 99 26.10 -15.12 -16.77
N ASP A 100 27.08 -14.30 -17.17
CA ASP A 100 28.35 -14.81 -17.73
C ASP A 100 29.55 -14.28 -16.91
N PRO A 101 30.18 -15.15 -16.09
CA PRO A 101 31.36 -14.79 -15.31
C PRO A 101 32.57 -14.38 -16.13
N LYS A 102 32.72 -14.90 -17.36
CA LYS A 102 33.82 -14.53 -18.27
C LYS A 102 33.64 -13.09 -18.75
N LEU A 103 32.46 -12.75 -19.28
CA LEU A 103 32.17 -11.39 -19.72
C LEU A 103 32.23 -10.40 -18.56
N TYR A 104 31.75 -10.78 -17.37
CA TYR A 104 31.86 -9.95 -16.16
C TYR A 104 33.29 -9.65 -15.74
N THR A 105 34.22 -10.57 -16.04
CA THR A 105 35.63 -10.43 -15.63
C THR A 105 36.44 -9.63 -16.64
N TYR A 106 36.15 -9.80 -17.94
CA TYR A 106 36.96 -9.23 -19.03
C TYR A 106 36.24 -8.20 -19.89
N GLY A 107 34.92 -8.10 -19.81
CA GLY A 107 34.12 -7.20 -20.64
C GLY A 107 34.23 -5.73 -20.23
N VAL A 108 34.43 -5.48 -18.94
CA VAL A 108 34.57 -4.13 -18.38
C VAL A 108 35.50 -4.14 -17.17
N GLU A 109 36.33 -3.13 -17.02
CA GLU A 109 37.33 -3.08 -15.95
C GLU A 109 36.70 -2.95 -14.55
N HIS A 110 35.76 -2.01 -14.40
CA HIS A 110 35.04 -1.74 -13.15
C HIS A 110 33.52 -1.82 -13.35
N PRO A 111 32.91 -3.03 -13.35
CA PRO A 111 31.50 -3.21 -13.68
C PRO A 111 30.55 -2.36 -12.85
N MET A 112 30.80 -2.24 -11.55
CA MET A 112 29.91 -1.48 -10.65
C MET A 112 29.92 0.01 -10.94
N ASN A 113 31.11 0.61 -11.14
CA ASN A 113 31.23 2.01 -11.50
C ASN A 113 30.65 2.29 -12.89
N ALA A 114 30.78 1.32 -13.81
CA ALA A 114 30.17 1.45 -15.14
C ALA A 114 28.64 1.46 -15.08
N ILE A 115 28.04 0.57 -14.27
CA ILE A 115 26.59 0.52 -14.03
C ILE A 115 26.13 1.83 -13.36
N GLU A 116 26.84 2.30 -12.35
CA GLU A 116 26.53 3.57 -11.65
C GLU A 116 26.46 4.74 -12.60
N ASN A 117 27.52 4.95 -13.41
CA ASN A 117 27.57 6.03 -14.38
C ASN A 117 26.51 5.89 -15.47
N LEU A 118 26.26 4.68 -15.94
CA LEU A 118 25.21 4.40 -16.92
C LEU A 118 23.82 4.70 -16.33
N THR A 119 23.60 4.31 -15.07
CA THR A 119 22.38 4.60 -14.35
C THR A 119 22.14 6.09 -14.20
N ALA A 120 23.16 6.84 -13.77
CA ALA A 120 23.10 8.29 -13.60
C ALA A 120 22.79 9.02 -14.92
N THR A 121 23.43 8.61 -16.01
CA THR A 121 23.20 9.21 -17.33
C THR A 121 21.84 8.85 -17.91
N THR A 122 21.41 7.60 -17.78
CA THR A 122 20.08 7.13 -18.22
C THR A 122 18.98 7.81 -17.45
N LEU A 123 19.12 7.89 -16.12
CA LEU A 123 18.17 8.58 -15.24
C LEU A 123 18.02 10.05 -15.64
N ARG A 124 19.17 10.75 -15.86
CA ARG A 124 19.16 12.15 -16.29
C ARG A 124 18.43 12.35 -17.61
N ASN A 125 18.62 11.47 -18.58
CA ASN A 125 17.95 11.54 -19.86
C ASN A 125 16.43 11.33 -19.72
N ILE A 126 16.01 10.29 -18.99
CA ILE A 126 14.58 9.97 -18.81
C ILE A 126 13.86 11.09 -18.06
N ILE A 127 14.46 11.59 -16.97
CA ILE A 127 13.86 12.67 -16.15
C ILE A 127 13.90 14.02 -16.90
N GLY A 128 14.94 14.29 -17.70
CA GLY A 128 15.03 15.49 -18.51
C GLY A 128 13.91 15.66 -19.54
N ASP A 129 13.30 14.57 -19.97
CA ASP A 129 12.16 14.57 -20.87
C ASP A 129 10.79 14.71 -20.15
N MET A 130 10.77 14.65 -18.81
CA MET A 130 9.56 14.64 -18.00
C MET A 130 9.42 15.90 -17.16
N GLU A 131 8.18 16.33 -16.92
CA GLU A 131 7.86 17.36 -15.95
C GLU A 131 7.93 16.81 -14.52
N LEU A 132 8.08 17.69 -13.52
CA LEU A 132 8.21 17.30 -12.11
C LEU A 132 7.05 16.41 -11.66
N ASP A 133 5.81 16.81 -11.91
CA ASP A 133 4.62 16.05 -11.51
C ASP A 133 4.57 14.67 -12.17
N GLN A 134 4.99 14.57 -13.42
CA GLN A 134 5.09 13.29 -14.13
C GLN A 134 6.16 12.39 -13.52
N SER A 135 7.32 12.95 -13.16
CA SER A 135 8.41 12.18 -12.55
C SER A 135 8.04 11.61 -11.18
N LEU A 136 7.20 12.32 -10.41
CA LEU A 136 6.71 11.87 -9.12
C LEU A 136 5.62 10.79 -9.21
N THR A 137 4.79 10.84 -10.26
CA THR A 137 3.62 9.96 -10.42
C THR A 137 3.90 8.73 -11.29
N SER A 138 4.87 8.79 -12.21
CA SER A 138 5.13 7.77 -13.22
C SER A 138 6.33 6.88 -12.91
N ARG A 139 6.58 6.58 -11.63
CA ARG A 139 7.74 5.78 -11.19
C ARG A 139 7.86 4.45 -11.93
N ASP A 140 6.76 3.73 -12.11
CA ASP A 140 6.76 2.42 -12.79
C ASP A 140 7.22 2.53 -14.25
N THR A 141 6.85 3.61 -14.93
CA THR A 141 7.29 3.87 -16.30
C THR A 141 8.78 4.16 -16.35
N ILE A 142 9.30 4.98 -15.42
CA ILE A 142 10.72 5.30 -15.31
C ILE A 142 11.50 4.01 -15.00
N ASN A 143 11.10 3.25 -13.99
CA ASN A 143 11.74 1.98 -13.60
C ASN A 143 11.82 1.00 -14.78
N SER A 144 10.73 0.86 -15.54
CA SER A 144 10.66 -0.03 -16.70
C SER A 144 11.57 0.42 -17.84
N ARG A 145 11.61 1.72 -18.15
CA ARG A 145 12.49 2.28 -19.18
C ARG A 145 13.95 2.15 -18.76
N MET A 146 14.28 2.49 -17.53
CA MET A 146 15.62 2.33 -16.99
C MET A 146 16.09 0.89 -17.07
N ARG A 147 15.24 -0.05 -16.61
CA ARG A 147 15.56 -1.49 -16.68
C ARG A 147 15.87 -1.93 -18.10
N SER A 148 15.07 -1.54 -19.07
CA SER A 148 15.27 -1.93 -20.48
C SER A 148 16.59 -1.43 -21.04
N ILE A 149 16.91 -0.15 -20.79
CA ILE A 149 18.16 0.47 -21.30
C ILE A 149 19.38 -0.11 -20.59
N LEU A 150 19.30 -0.29 -19.27
CA LEU A 150 20.40 -0.83 -18.49
C LEU A 150 20.67 -2.30 -18.82
N ASP A 151 19.62 -3.13 -18.96
CA ASP A 151 19.74 -4.54 -19.31
C ASP A 151 20.43 -4.71 -20.68
N GLU A 152 19.99 -3.96 -21.69
CA GLU A 152 20.60 -3.95 -23.03
C GLU A 152 22.08 -3.53 -22.99
N ALA A 153 22.39 -2.48 -22.24
CA ALA A 153 23.76 -1.95 -22.16
C ALA A 153 24.70 -2.82 -21.32
N THR A 154 24.20 -3.61 -20.36
CA THR A 154 25.01 -4.45 -19.47
C THR A 154 25.14 -5.90 -19.96
N ASP A 155 24.34 -6.33 -20.94
CA ASP A 155 24.40 -7.66 -21.53
C ASP A 155 25.80 -8.03 -22.07
N PRO A 156 26.53 -7.13 -22.80
CA PRO A 156 27.90 -7.40 -23.22
C PRO A 156 28.90 -7.62 -22.07
N TRP A 157 28.55 -7.20 -20.86
CA TRP A 157 29.36 -7.39 -19.65
C TRP A 157 28.97 -8.65 -18.87
N GLY A 158 28.01 -9.43 -19.38
CA GLY A 158 27.51 -10.64 -18.73
C GLY A 158 26.72 -10.35 -17.45
N ILE A 159 26.10 -9.18 -17.38
CA ILE A 159 25.26 -8.73 -16.27
C ILE A 159 23.83 -8.58 -16.76
N LYS A 160 22.90 -9.18 -16.08
CA LYS A 160 21.47 -9.05 -16.33
C LYS A 160 20.82 -8.18 -15.27
N VAL A 161 20.17 -7.11 -15.68
CA VAL A 161 19.41 -6.24 -14.79
C VAL A 161 17.97 -6.76 -14.68
N ASN A 162 17.63 -7.29 -13.52
CA ASN A 162 16.30 -7.85 -13.26
C ASN A 162 15.28 -6.75 -12.97
N ARG A 163 15.66 -5.78 -12.13
CA ARG A 163 14.77 -4.70 -11.69
C ARG A 163 15.58 -3.44 -11.34
N VAL A 164 14.96 -2.30 -11.60
CA VAL A 164 15.45 -0.99 -11.19
C VAL A 164 14.34 -0.30 -10.41
N GLU A 165 14.68 0.31 -9.29
CA GLU A 165 13.74 0.99 -8.41
C GLU A 165 14.25 2.39 -8.06
N LEU A 166 13.39 3.38 -8.21
CA LEU A 166 13.62 4.71 -7.65
C LEU A 166 13.23 4.70 -6.17
N LYS A 167 14.22 4.89 -5.30
CA LYS A 167 14.04 4.86 -3.85
C LYS A 167 13.40 6.15 -3.34
N ASN A 168 14.09 7.27 -3.51
CA ASN A 168 13.62 8.59 -3.13
C ASN A 168 13.70 9.56 -4.31
N ILE A 169 12.72 10.44 -4.43
CA ILE A 169 12.75 11.58 -5.34
C ILE A 169 12.58 12.81 -4.46
N ILE A 170 13.64 13.61 -4.35
CA ILE A 170 13.71 14.73 -3.41
C ILE A 170 13.84 16.03 -4.21
N PRO A 171 12.74 16.76 -4.44
CA PRO A 171 12.78 18.08 -5.02
C PRO A 171 13.33 19.12 -4.02
N PRO A 172 13.68 20.34 -4.45
CA PRO A 172 14.14 21.42 -3.58
C PRO A 172 13.09 21.75 -2.51
N LYS A 173 13.54 22.15 -1.32
CA LYS A 173 12.66 22.46 -0.17
C LYS A 173 11.57 23.49 -0.49
N GLU A 174 11.88 24.46 -1.34
CA GLU A 174 10.91 25.48 -1.75
C GLU A 174 9.74 24.89 -2.53
N ILE A 175 10.03 23.97 -3.44
CA ILE A 175 9.03 23.23 -4.21
C ILE A 175 8.23 22.30 -3.30
N GLN A 176 8.90 21.57 -2.40
CA GLN A 176 8.21 20.72 -1.40
C GLN A 176 7.19 21.52 -0.59
N ASN A 177 7.61 22.66 -0.04
CA ASN A 177 6.73 23.54 0.74
C ASN A 177 5.55 24.08 -0.08
N ALA A 178 5.78 24.41 -1.37
CA ALA A 178 4.71 24.86 -2.26
C ALA A 178 3.71 23.73 -2.54
N MET A 179 4.20 22.53 -2.84
CA MET A 179 3.38 21.34 -3.07
C MET A 179 2.58 20.96 -1.81
N GLU A 180 3.19 21.00 -0.62
CA GLU A 180 2.49 20.73 0.65
C GLU A 180 1.34 21.70 0.86
N LYS A 181 1.56 22.99 0.62
CA LYS A 181 0.50 24.02 0.73
C LYS A 181 -0.62 23.79 -0.28
N GLN A 182 -0.27 23.47 -1.53
CA GLN A 182 -1.23 23.16 -2.57
C GLN A 182 -2.04 21.92 -2.24
N MET A 183 -1.39 20.84 -1.81
CA MET A 183 -2.06 19.59 -1.42
C MET A 183 -2.98 19.79 -0.20
N LYS A 184 -2.56 20.62 0.77
CA LYS A 184 -3.37 20.94 1.93
C LYS A 184 -4.64 21.70 1.51
N ALA A 185 -4.50 22.73 0.69
CA ALA A 185 -5.65 23.50 0.19
C ALA A 185 -6.61 22.63 -0.64
N GLU A 186 -6.09 21.74 -1.49
CA GLU A 186 -6.93 20.82 -2.27
C GLU A 186 -7.64 19.78 -1.38
N ARG A 187 -6.98 19.29 -0.33
CA ARG A 187 -7.63 18.39 0.66
C ARG A 187 -8.75 19.10 1.42
N GLU A 188 -8.49 20.33 1.91
CA GLU A 188 -9.49 21.14 2.60
C GLU A 188 -10.68 21.45 1.69
N ARG A 189 -10.44 21.76 0.43
CA ARG A 189 -11.49 21.96 -0.57
C ARG A 189 -12.34 20.70 -0.78
N ARG A 190 -11.70 19.55 -0.97
CA ARG A 190 -12.40 18.26 -1.14
C ARG A 190 -13.18 17.88 0.10
N GLU A 191 -12.60 18.05 1.28
CA GLU A 191 -13.26 17.81 2.56
C GLU A 191 -14.54 18.64 2.68
N SER A 192 -14.48 19.96 2.39
CA SER A 192 -15.63 20.86 2.42
C SER A 192 -16.74 20.44 1.45
N ILE A 193 -16.36 20.01 0.24
CA ILE A 193 -17.33 19.51 -0.77
C ILE A 193 -18.01 18.24 -0.26
N LEU A 194 -17.22 17.24 0.17
CA LEU A 194 -17.74 15.95 0.65
C LEU A 194 -18.63 16.14 1.90
N GLN A 195 -18.26 17.05 2.78
CA GLN A 195 -19.06 17.36 3.96
C GLN A 195 -20.40 18.00 3.58
N ALA A 196 -20.39 18.94 2.62
CA ALA A 196 -21.61 19.57 2.12
C ALA A 196 -22.52 18.56 1.39
N GLU A 197 -21.96 17.68 0.59
CA GLU A 197 -22.68 16.59 -0.08
C GLU A 197 -23.27 15.61 0.95
N GLY A 198 -22.49 15.22 1.96
CA GLY A 198 -22.96 14.37 3.05
C GLY A 198 -24.12 14.98 3.83
N GLN A 199 -24.03 16.28 4.15
CA GLN A 199 -25.12 17.01 4.82
C GLN A 199 -26.37 17.10 3.94
N LYS A 200 -26.20 17.37 2.64
CA LYS A 200 -27.31 17.37 1.68
C LYS A 200 -28.02 16.02 1.65
N GLN A 201 -27.24 14.94 1.50
CA GLN A 201 -27.78 13.60 1.44
C GLN A 201 -28.48 13.18 2.72
N ALA A 202 -27.89 13.51 3.87
CA ALA A 202 -28.50 13.26 5.18
C ALA A 202 -29.85 13.98 5.35
N ARG A 203 -29.95 15.25 4.89
CA ARG A 203 -31.22 15.99 4.92
C ARG A 203 -32.27 15.41 3.99
N ILE A 204 -31.88 14.98 2.80
CA ILE A 204 -32.80 14.33 1.86
C ILE A 204 -33.32 13.04 2.46
N MET A 205 -32.44 12.15 2.96
CA MET A 205 -32.85 10.89 3.58
C MET A 205 -33.73 11.10 4.82
N ALA A 206 -33.45 12.11 5.63
CA ALA A 206 -34.29 12.43 6.78
C ALA A 206 -35.69 12.89 6.34
N ALA A 207 -35.77 13.75 5.32
CA ALA A 207 -37.05 14.23 4.81
C ALA A 207 -37.85 13.08 4.10
N GLU A 208 -37.19 12.22 3.40
CA GLU A 208 -37.82 11.03 2.79
C GLU A 208 -38.36 10.07 3.86
N ALA A 209 -37.53 9.79 4.90
CA ALA A 209 -37.96 8.94 6.02
C ALA A 209 -39.16 9.55 6.79
N GLU A 210 -39.16 10.86 7.02
CA GLU A 210 -40.27 11.55 7.66
C GLU A 210 -41.55 11.51 6.78
N ALA A 211 -41.41 11.76 5.48
CA ALA A 211 -42.53 11.65 4.53
C ALA A 211 -43.11 10.22 4.49
N GLU A 212 -42.25 9.22 4.45
CA GLU A 212 -42.68 7.81 4.47
C GLU A 212 -43.35 7.43 5.80
N ALA A 213 -42.83 7.91 6.94
CA ALA A 213 -43.43 7.69 8.24
C ALA A 213 -44.83 8.34 8.33
N ILE A 214 -44.99 9.60 7.85
CA ILE A 214 -46.27 10.27 7.80
C ILE A 214 -47.27 9.51 6.92
N LEU A 215 -46.85 9.08 5.72
CA LEU A 215 -47.69 8.30 4.82
C LEU A 215 -48.15 7.00 5.47
N LYS A 216 -47.25 6.25 6.10
CA LYS A 216 -47.58 4.99 6.81
C LYS A 216 -48.56 5.21 7.96
N VAL A 217 -48.38 6.28 8.76
CA VAL A 217 -49.29 6.66 9.85
C VAL A 217 -50.67 7.00 9.29
N GLN A 218 -50.74 7.83 8.24
CA GLN A 218 -52.01 8.23 7.63
C GLN A 218 -52.74 7.03 6.99
N GLN A 219 -51.99 6.13 6.35
CA GLN A 219 -52.53 4.91 5.74
C GLN A 219 -53.12 3.97 6.83
N ALA A 220 -52.37 3.76 7.92
CA ALA A 220 -52.81 2.97 9.06
C ALA A 220 -54.06 3.61 9.70
N THR A 221 -54.14 4.94 9.82
CA THR A 221 -55.29 5.66 10.33
C THR A 221 -56.49 5.52 9.42
N ALA A 222 -56.31 5.66 8.09
CA ALA A 222 -57.38 5.47 7.11
C ALA A 222 -57.92 4.02 7.13
N ASP A 223 -57.05 3.03 7.26
CA ASP A 223 -57.44 1.62 7.35
C ASP A 223 -58.17 1.33 8.64
N ALA A 224 -57.74 1.91 9.78
CA ALA A 224 -58.44 1.84 11.05
C ALA A 224 -59.84 2.43 10.99
N ILE A 225 -60.01 3.62 10.29
CA ILE A 225 -61.33 4.25 10.07
C ILE A 225 -62.23 3.35 9.19
N LYS A 226 -61.67 2.77 8.10
CA LYS A 226 -62.42 1.83 7.27
C LYS A 226 -62.92 0.61 8.03
N LEU A 227 -62.07 0.01 8.88
CA LEU A 227 -62.41 -1.11 9.73
C LEU A 227 -63.50 -0.74 10.74
N LEU A 228 -63.43 0.45 11.35
CA LEU A 228 -64.43 0.95 12.25
C LEU A 228 -65.80 1.17 11.54
N ASN A 229 -65.79 1.73 10.35
CA ASN A 229 -67.00 1.92 9.55
C ASN A 229 -67.60 0.60 9.11
N ALA A 230 -66.80 -0.38 8.75
CA ALA A 230 -67.28 -1.72 8.37
C ALA A 230 -67.85 -2.54 9.55
N ALA A 231 -67.44 -2.23 10.79
CA ALA A 231 -67.91 -2.88 11.98
C ALA A 231 -69.25 -2.33 12.51
N ASP A 232 -69.82 -1.29 11.86
CA ASP A 232 -71.08 -0.62 12.21
C ASP A 232 -71.17 -0.35 13.73
N PRO A 233 -70.28 0.49 14.27
CA PRO A 233 -70.12 0.67 15.71
C PRO A 233 -71.34 1.36 16.28
N GLY A 234 -72.02 0.74 17.19
CA GLY A 234 -73.16 1.35 17.92
C GLY A 234 -72.74 2.62 18.66
N ASP A 235 -73.72 3.49 18.94
CA ASP A 235 -73.59 4.80 19.56
C ASP A 235 -72.65 4.85 20.77
N GLY A 236 -72.57 3.74 21.55
CA GLY A 236 -71.68 3.63 22.71
C GLY A 236 -70.20 3.65 22.40
N VAL A 237 -69.78 3.05 21.25
CA VAL A 237 -68.39 2.99 20.83
C VAL A 237 -67.92 4.35 20.33
N ILE A 238 -68.81 5.07 19.62
CA ILE A 238 -68.50 6.45 19.14
C ILE A 238 -68.30 7.37 20.33
N LYS A 239 -69.11 7.28 21.37
CA LYS A 239 -68.96 8.07 22.60
C LYS A 239 -67.68 7.78 23.38
N ILE A 240 -67.24 6.51 23.45
CA ILE A 240 -65.96 6.11 24.07
C ILE A 240 -64.80 6.71 23.29
N ARG A 241 -64.79 6.63 21.94
CA ARG A 241 -63.73 7.22 21.09
C ARG A 241 -63.70 8.75 21.19
N ALA A 242 -64.85 9.42 21.33
CA ALA A 242 -64.89 10.86 21.54
C ALA A 242 -64.28 11.24 22.90
N LEU A 243 -64.49 10.46 23.95
CA LEU A 243 -63.87 10.62 25.27
C LEU A 243 -62.37 10.38 25.25
N GLU A 244 -61.90 9.38 24.51
CA GLU A 244 -60.45 9.11 24.31
C GLU A 244 -59.77 10.29 23.56
N ALA A 245 -60.38 10.80 22.49
CA ALA A 245 -59.89 11.97 21.77
C ALA A 245 -59.86 13.22 22.64
N PHE A 246 -60.88 13.39 23.48
CA PHE A 246 -60.91 14.50 24.43
C PHE A 246 -59.84 14.37 25.53
N LYS A 247 -59.62 13.18 26.06
CA LYS A 247 -58.51 12.90 26.99
C LYS A 247 -57.15 13.21 26.37
N ALA A 248 -56.91 12.79 25.13
CA ALA A 248 -55.66 13.11 24.41
C ALA A 248 -55.47 14.61 24.15
N ALA A 249 -56.57 15.32 23.86
CA ALA A 249 -56.54 16.75 23.70
C ALA A 249 -56.30 17.50 25.03
N ALA A 250 -56.87 16.98 26.15
CA ALA A 250 -56.70 17.55 27.49
C ALA A 250 -55.30 17.32 28.07
N ASP A 251 -54.60 16.29 27.67
CA ASP A 251 -53.22 15.96 28.09
C ASP A 251 -52.16 16.76 27.30
N GLY A 252 -52.58 17.52 26.30
CA GLY A 252 -51.73 18.43 25.52
C GLY A 252 -51.32 19.67 26.33
N LYS A 253 -50.09 20.17 26.09
CA LYS A 253 -49.52 21.39 26.71
C LYS A 253 -50.21 22.70 26.33
N ALA A 254 -51.39 22.67 25.70
CA ALA A 254 -52.09 23.85 25.22
C ALA A 254 -53.01 24.45 26.32
N THR A 255 -52.86 25.74 26.59
CA THR A 255 -53.60 26.51 27.61
C THR A 255 -55.03 26.89 27.20
N LYS A 256 -55.46 26.64 25.98
CA LYS A 256 -56.83 26.91 25.51
C LYS A 256 -57.38 25.71 24.78
N ILE A 257 -58.47 25.13 25.34
CA ILE A 257 -59.19 24.05 24.70
C ILE A 257 -60.50 24.63 24.14
N ILE A 258 -60.68 24.59 22.82
CA ILE A 258 -61.94 24.94 22.16
C ILE A 258 -62.77 23.65 22.08
N ILE A 259 -63.84 23.54 22.87
CA ILE A 259 -64.71 22.39 22.86
C ILE A 259 -65.85 22.66 21.89
N PRO A 260 -66.04 21.81 20.83
CA PRO A 260 -67.21 21.90 19.96
C PRO A 260 -68.49 21.73 20.74
N SER A 261 -69.55 22.46 20.39
CA SER A 261 -70.86 22.48 21.08
C SER A 261 -71.50 21.10 21.23
N GLU A 262 -71.23 20.20 20.30
CA GLU A 262 -71.76 18.81 20.27
C GLU A 262 -71.18 17.91 21.39
N ILE A 263 -69.99 18.22 21.92
CA ILE A 263 -69.33 17.48 22.98
C ILE A 263 -69.55 18.14 24.36
N GLN A 264 -70.09 19.30 24.40
CA GLN A 264 -70.32 20.06 25.66
C GLN A 264 -71.22 19.30 26.66
N SER A 265 -72.19 18.54 26.21
CA SER A 265 -73.05 17.71 27.07
C SER A 265 -72.27 16.55 27.72
N LEU A 266 -71.28 15.99 27.03
CA LEU A 266 -70.42 14.93 27.54
C LEU A 266 -69.33 15.45 28.50
N ALA A 267 -68.79 16.65 28.22
CA ALA A 267 -67.84 17.31 29.09
C ALA A 267 -68.51 17.77 30.42
N GLY A 268 -69.79 18.17 30.39
CA GLY A 268 -70.59 18.48 31.58
C GLY A 268 -70.79 17.27 32.47
N LEU A 269 -71.07 16.09 31.89
CA LEU A 269 -71.16 14.84 32.64
C LEU A 269 -69.83 14.40 33.28
N ALA A 270 -68.70 14.57 32.56
CA ALA A 270 -67.38 14.27 33.10
C ALA A 270 -66.96 15.19 34.24
N ALA A 271 -67.32 16.50 34.16
CA ALA A 271 -67.09 17.46 35.22
C ALA A 271 -67.95 17.15 36.44
N GLY A 272 -69.22 16.81 36.25
CA GLY A 272 -70.12 16.41 37.34
C GLY A 272 -69.69 15.14 38.09
N VAL A 273 -69.16 14.15 37.37
CA VAL A 273 -68.57 12.94 37.95
C VAL A 273 -67.32 13.26 38.77
N LYS A 274 -66.46 14.16 38.30
CA LYS A 274 -65.25 14.58 39.02
C LYS A 274 -65.61 15.30 40.33
N GLU A 275 -66.65 16.15 40.32
CA GLU A 275 -67.10 16.87 41.48
C GLU A 275 -67.67 15.94 42.58
N ILE A 276 -68.39 14.88 42.19
CA ILE A 276 -68.89 13.83 43.10
C ILE A 276 -67.75 13.09 43.79
N PHE A 277 -66.65 12.80 43.08
CA PHE A 277 -65.46 12.11 43.64
C PHE A 277 -64.50 13.06 44.41
N THR A 278 -64.59 14.38 44.24
CA THR A 278 -63.79 15.32 45.02
C THR A 278 -64.45 15.77 46.30
N ASP A 279 -65.79 15.69 46.39
CA ASP A 279 -66.54 16.07 47.59
C ASP A 279 -66.42 15.00 48.71
N ASP A 280 -66.13 13.73 48.39
CA ASP A 280 -65.96 12.63 49.36
C ASP A 280 -64.63 12.74 50.16
N LYS A 281 -63.72 13.67 49.82
CA LYS A 281 -62.51 13.89 50.61
C LYS A 281 -62.60 14.96 51.67
N ASN A 282 -63.70 15.76 51.67
CA ASN A 282 -63.89 16.84 52.65
C ASN A 282 -64.75 16.47 53.83
N ILE A 283 -65.28 15.22 53.92
CA ILE A 283 -66.13 14.76 55.03
C ILE A 283 -65.36 13.93 56.07
N ARG A 284 -64.03 13.80 55.92
CA ARG A 284 -63.19 13.14 56.93
C ARG A 284 -62.01 14.05 57.34
N GLN A 285 -62.36 15.16 57.99
CA GLN A 285 -61.51 15.78 58.99
C GLN A 285 -62.38 16.17 60.18
#